data_145a5deec28b1e129b054a2eef63cfdd
#
_entry.id   145a5deec28b1e129b054a2eef63cfdd
#
_cell.length_a   1.000
_cell.length_b   1.000
_cell.length_c   1.000
_cell.angle_alpha   90.00
_cell.angle_beta   90.00
_cell.angle_gamma   90.00
#
_symmetry.space_group_name_H-M   'P 1'
#
loop_
_entity.id
_entity.type
_entity.pdbx_description
1 polymer ?
#
loop_
_entity_poly.entity_id
_entity_poly.type
_entity_poly.pdbx_seq_one_letter_code
_entity_poly.pdbx_strand_id
1 'polypeptide(L)'
;MNAILSYNRFGISQPVYRADNAADAPKSAVRLRGFTRRFGDNAIIDGLDLDLAAGEFVSLLGRSGSGKTTLLRTLAGLDGVDGQEVAIPAARAVVFQDARLLPWKRVWENVALGRKGKEVRKRAEAALREVGLGHRLDAWPLTLSGGEAQRAALARALVRDPQLLLMDEPFAALDALTRLRVHDLVLRLWRIHKPTVMLVTHDVDEAIALSDRILVLDKGRIVAEERIDTPRGERLALTVALREKLLGCLGTGHISEDTDLTAVFDDKPNIPFSPPDPF
;
A
#
# COMPACT_ATOMS: atom_id res chain seq x y z
N MET A 1 34.13 -2.77 24.52
CA MET A 1 33.11 -3.39 23.69
C MET A 1 32.81 -2.43 22.52
N ASN A 2 33.51 -2.63 21.40
CA ASN A 2 33.57 -1.65 20.29
C ASN A 2 32.39 -1.89 19.36
N ALA A 3 31.54 -0.86 19.21
CA ALA A 3 30.50 -0.85 18.17
C ALA A 3 31.17 -0.56 16.81
N ILE A 4 31.08 -1.49 15.88
CA ILE A 4 31.52 -1.29 14.49
C ILE A 4 30.40 -0.52 13.79
N LEU A 5 30.65 0.74 13.45
CA LEU A 5 29.78 1.56 12.64
C LEU A 5 30.02 1.23 11.16
N SER A 6 29.03 0.67 10.48
CA SER A 6 29.06 0.61 9.01
C SER A 6 28.38 1.84 8.44
N TYR A 7 29.05 2.53 7.53
CA TYR A 7 28.50 3.68 6.80
C TYR A 7 27.90 3.21 5.49
N ASN A 8 26.69 3.64 5.19
CA ASN A 8 26.13 3.46 3.87
C ASN A 8 26.74 4.50 2.90
N ARG A 9 26.49 4.33 1.60
CA ARG A 9 27.01 5.17 0.50
C ARG A 9 26.75 6.68 0.64
N PHE A 10 26.00 7.11 1.65
CA PHE A 10 25.59 8.49 1.92
C PHE A 10 26.12 9.06 3.23
N GLY A 11 27.03 8.35 3.92
CA GLY A 11 27.64 8.85 5.16
C GLY A 11 26.70 9.01 6.34
N ILE A 12 25.53 8.34 6.32
CA ILE A 12 24.57 8.36 7.42
C ILE A 12 24.79 7.09 8.26
N SER A 13 25.14 7.25 9.54
CA SER A 13 25.25 6.12 10.46
C SER A 13 23.89 5.44 10.60
N GLN A 14 23.81 4.18 10.18
CA GLN A 14 22.67 3.32 10.49
C GLN A 14 22.91 2.64 11.84
N PRO A 15 21.86 2.46 12.65
CA PRO A 15 21.96 1.52 13.74
C PRO A 15 22.16 0.12 13.15
N VAL A 16 23.33 -0.48 13.38
CA VAL A 16 23.59 -1.87 13.03
C VAL A 16 22.71 -2.72 13.92
N TYR A 17 21.61 -3.22 13.40
CA TYR A 17 20.89 -4.32 14.02
C TYR A 17 21.78 -5.57 13.89
N ARG A 18 22.45 -5.95 14.99
CA ARG A 18 23.06 -7.26 15.10
C ARG A 18 21.96 -8.31 14.92
N ALA A 19 22.12 -9.15 13.93
CA ALA A 19 21.48 -10.44 13.90
C ALA A 19 22.11 -11.28 15.02
N ASP A 20 21.54 -11.20 16.22
CA ASP A 20 21.86 -12.15 17.29
C ASP A 20 21.10 -13.44 16.97
N ASN A 21 21.88 -14.50 16.95
CA ASN A 21 21.58 -15.87 16.62
C ASN A 21 20.36 -16.45 17.34
N ALA A 22 19.70 -17.36 16.62
CA ALA A 22 18.96 -18.54 17.06
C ALA A 22 17.49 -18.35 17.47
N ALA A 23 16.61 -19.03 16.72
CA ALA A 23 15.35 -19.64 17.17
C ALA A 23 14.38 -18.70 17.91
N ASP A 24 14.07 -17.54 17.29
CA ASP A 24 12.88 -16.77 17.66
C ASP A 24 12.06 -16.51 16.39
N ALA A 25 10.80 -16.90 16.40
CA ALA A 25 9.86 -16.54 15.34
C ALA A 25 9.95 -15.01 15.12
N PRO A 26 9.90 -14.52 13.86
CA PRO A 26 10.11 -13.10 13.59
C PRO A 26 9.20 -12.28 14.49
N LYS A 27 9.79 -11.37 15.30
CA LYS A 27 9.04 -10.52 16.22
C LYS A 27 7.91 -9.86 15.47
N SER A 28 6.68 -10.07 15.92
CA SER A 28 5.50 -9.45 15.34
C SER A 28 5.64 -7.93 15.43
N ALA A 29 5.62 -7.24 14.30
CA ALA A 29 5.62 -5.78 14.26
C ALA A 29 4.23 -5.21 14.59
N VAL A 30 3.17 -5.90 14.17
CA VAL A 30 1.78 -5.55 14.48
C VAL A 30 1.10 -6.78 15.07
N ARG A 31 0.35 -6.57 16.14
CA ARG A 31 -0.51 -7.62 16.72
C ARG A 31 -1.85 -7.02 17.13
N LEU A 32 -2.91 -7.62 16.63
CA LEU A 32 -4.29 -7.39 17.07
C LEU A 32 -4.88 -8.71 17.55
N ARG A 33 -5.65 -8.67 18.65
CA ARG A 33 -6.38 -9.84 19.17
C ARG A 33 -7.80 -9.48 19.45
N GLY A 34 -8.73 -10.19 18.81
CA GLY A 34 -10.17 -9.97 18.96
C GLY A 34 -10.59 -8.53 18.65
N PHE A 35 -9.81 -7.82 17.79
CA PHE A 35 -10.03 -6.41 17.55
C PHE A 35 -11.39 -6.14 16.92
N THR A 36 -12.16 -5.26 17.54
CA THR A 36 -13.51 -4.88 17.07
C THR A 36 -13.62 -3.37 16.97
N ARG A 37 -14.13 -2.89 15.84
CA ARG A 37 -14.40 -1.47 15.60
C ARG A 37 -15.85 -1.27 15.20
N ARG A 38 -16.57 -0.46 15.97
CA ARG A 38 -17.98 -0.13 15.73
C ARG A 38 -18.14 1.36 15.41
N PHE A 39 -19.15 1.66 14.59
CA PHE A 39 -19.70 3.00 14.39
C PHE A 39 -21.20 2.93 14.65
N GLY A 40 -21.64 3.46 15.79
CA GLY A 40 -22.96 3.19 16.32
C GLY A 40 -23.15 1.69 16.55
N ASP A 41 -24.23 1.12 16.06
CA ASP A 41 -24.56 -0.31 16.20
C ASP A 41 -23.83 -1.20 15.18
N ASN A 42 -23.22 -0.62 14.13
CA ASN A 42 -22.56 -1.38 13.08
C ASN A 42 -21.12 -1.72 13.43
N ALA A 43 -20.79 -3.01 13.51
CA ALA A 43 -19.43 -3.50 13.59
C ALA A 43 -18.82 -3.50 12.17
N ILE A 44 -17.82 -2.62 11.95
CA ILE A 44 -17.06 -2.57 10.69
C ILE A 44 -15.91 -3.57 10.71
N ILE A 45 -15.31 -3.78 11.88
CA ILE A 45 -14.35 -4.86 12.15
C ILE A 45 -14.91 -5.62 13.35
N ASP A 46 -14.88 -6.94 13.29
CA ASP A 46 -15.53 -7.79 14.27
C ASP A 46 -14.65 -8.99 14.65
N GLY A 47 -14.02 -8.89 15.83
CA GLY A 47 -13.21 -9.95 16.39
C GLY A 47 -11.97 -10.31 15.55
N LEU A 48 -11.30 -9.31 14.94
CA LEU A 48 -10.17 -9.53 14.05
C LEU A 48 -8.90 -9.89 14.82
N ASP A 49 -8.30 -11.03 14.47
CA ASP A 49 -6.91 -11.37 14.82
C ASP A 49 -6.00 -11.08 13.64
N LEU A 50 -4.89 -10.38 13.89
CA LEU A 50 -3.91 -10.04 12.87
C LEU A 50 -2.51 -10.00 13.49
N ASP A 51 -1.57 -10.69 12.85
CA ASP A 51 -0.14 -10.58 13.10
C ASP A 51 0.59 -10.18 11.81
N LEU A 52 1.44 -9.16 11.87
CA LEU A 52 2.37 -8.82 10.79
C LEU A 52 3.79 -9.00 11.32
N ALA A 53 4.58 -9.81 10.65
CA ALA A 53 5.98 -10.00 11.00
C ALA A 53 6.82 -8.77 10.67
N ALA A 54 7.89 -8.54 11.42
CA ALA A 54 8.80 -7.43 11.14
C ALA A 54 9.45 -7.58 9.75
N GLY A 55 9.37 -6.52 8.94
CA GLY A 55 9.91 -6.50 7.58
C GLY A 55 9.07 -7.26 6.54
N GLU A 56 7.92 -7.81 6.89
CA GLU A 56 7.01 -8.50 5.98
C GLU A 56 6.28 -7.50 5.07
N PHE A 57 6.06 -7.87 3.82
CA PHE A 57 5.21 -7.13 2.89
C PHE A 57 3.88 -7.85 2.73
N VAL A 58 2.80 -7.29 3.29
CA VAL A 58 1.47 -7.89 3.28
C VAL A 58 0.51 -7.02 2.48
N SER A 59 -0.29 -7.63 1.60
CA SER A 59 -1.43 -6.96 0.98
C SER A 59 -2.74 -7.34 1.65
N LEU A 60 -3.62 -6.36 1.77
CA LEU A 60 -4.99 -6.51 2.24
C LEU A 60 -5.95 -6.27 1.08
N LEU A 61 -6.53 -7.33 0.55
CA LEU A 61 -7.59 -7.30 -0.44
C LEU A 61 -8.97 -7.28 0.22
N GLY A 62 -9.96 -6.80 -0.50
CA GLY A 62 -11.35 -6.85 -0.05
C GLY A 62 -12.23 -5.93 -0.88
N ARG A 63 -13.55 -6.19 -0.87
CA ARG A 63 -14.55 -5.37 -1.57
C ARG A 63 -14.67 -3.99 -0.93
N SER A 64 -15.28 -3.05 -1.66
CA SER A 64 -15.67 -1.76 -1.06
C SER A 64 -16.55 -2.00 0.16
N GLY A 65 -16.30 -1.27 1.26
CA GLY A 65 -17.04 -1.43 2.51
C GLY A 65 -16.64 -2.62 3.40
N SER A 66 -15.65 -3.45 3.01
CA SER A 66 -15.22 -4.59 3.84
C SER A 66 -14.48 -4.22 5.13
N GLY A 67 -14.10 -2.95 5.32
CA GLY A 67 -13.40 -2.47 6.54
C GLY A 67 -11.90 -2.16 6.35
N LYS A 68 -11.33 -2.29 5.13
CA LYS A 68 -9.90 -2.07 4.86
C LYS A 68 -9.38 -0.71 5.32
N THR A 69 -10.05 0.36 4.93
CA THR A 69 -9.67 1.74 5.32
C THR A 69 -9.82 1.94 6.83
N THR A 70 -10.82 1.33 7.47
CA THR A 70 -11.00 1.38 8.93
C THR A 70 -9.84 0.68 9.63
N LEU A 71 -9.44 -0.51 9.18
CA LEU A 71 -8.28 -1.24 9.72
C LEU A 71 -7.00 -0.43 9.52
N LEU A 72 -6.78 0.10 8.31
CA LEU A 72 -5.60 0.92 8.02
C LEU A 72 -5.54 2.17 8.91
N ARG A 73 -6.67 2.87 9.12
CA ARG A 73 -6.75 4.05 10.01
C ARG A 73 -6.43 3.68 11.46
N THR A 74 -6.91 2.54 11.94
CA THR A 74 -6.58 2.00 13.26
C THR A 74 -5.07 1.78 13.39
N LEU A 75 -4.45 1.07 12.42
CA LEU A 75 -3.01 0.82 12.41
C LEU A 75 -2.19 2.11 12.28
N ALA A 76 -2.72 3.11 11.58
CA ALA A 76 -2.14 4.44 11.49
C ALA A 76 -2.21 5.22 12.82
N GLY A 77 -3.02 4.78 13.79
CA GLY A 77 -3.30 5.49 15.03
C GLY A 77 -4.13 6.74 14.84
N LEU A 78 -4.94 6.78 13.80
CA LEU A 78 -5.87 7.86 13.51
C LEU A 78 -7.20 7.66 14.23
N ASP A 79 -7.50 6.43 14.62
CA ASP A 79 -8.68 6.04 15.36
C ASP A 79 -8.28 5.43 16.72
N GLY A 80 -9.06 5.66 17.78
CA GLY A 80 -8.82 5.11 19.11
C GLY A 80 -8.95 3.58 19.14
N VAL A 81 -8.20 2.94 20.01
CA VAL A 81 -8.18 1.47 20.20
C VAL A 81 -8.41 1.11 21.68
N ASP A 82 -9.21 1.91 22.38
CA ASP A 82 -9.40 1.79 23.82
C ASP A 82 -9.87 0.39 24.25
N GLY A 83 -9.22 -0.15 25.29
CA GLY A 83 -9.62 -1.40 25.94
C GLY A 83 -9.37 -2.66 25.13
N GLN A 84 -8.57 -2.63 24.05
CA GLN A 84 -8.30 -3.77 23.19
C GLN A 84 -6.82 -4.14 23.18
N GLU A 85 -6.52 -5.43 22.96
CA GLU A 85 -5.14 -5.91 22.83
C GLU A 85 -4.57 -5.55 21.44
N VAL A 86 -3.90 -4.42 21.39
CA VAL A 86 -3.33 -3.86 20.16
C VAL A 86 -1.88 -3.46 20.38
N ALA A 87 -0.97 -4.09 19.64
CA ALA A 87 0.44 -3.71 19.58
C ALA A 87 0.77 -3.22 18.18
N ILE A 88 1.14 -1.94 18.06
CA ILE A 88 1.46 -1.28 16.79
C ILE A 88 2.72 -0.44 17.01
N PRO A 89 3.71 -0.43 16.07
CA PRO A 89 4.90 0.39 16.18
C PRO A 89 4.57 1.88 16.30
N ALA A 90 5.32 2.59 17.15
CA ALA A 90 5.20 4.05 17.25
C ALA A 90 5.70 4.75 15.98
N ALA A 91 6.80 4.25 15.37
CA ALA A 91 7.35 4.73 14.11
C ALA A 91 6.55 4.16 12.94
N ARG A 92 5.50 4.87 12.54
CA ARG A 92 4.64 4.47 11.43
C ARG A 92 4.39 5.62 10.47
N ALA A 93 4.17 5.29 9.20
CA ALA A 93 3.85 6.25 8.16
C ALA A 93 2.74 5.74 7.25
N VAL A 94 2.00 6.68 6.62
CA VAL A 94 0.91 6.36 5.71
C VAL A 94 1.15 7.04 4.37
N VAL A 95 0.94 6.29 3.30
CA VAL A 95 0.82 6.79 1.92
C VAL A 95 -0.62 6.56 1.49
N PHE A 96 -1.32 7.63 1.16
CA PHE A 96 -2.71 7.59 0.72
C PHE A 96 -2.82 7.51 -0.81
N GLN A 97 -3.99 7.18 -1.30
CA GLN A 97 -4.33 7.21 -2.71
C GLN A 97 -4.03 8.59 -3.33
N ASP A 98 -4.50 9.66 -2.70
CA ASP A 98 -4.04 11.01 -3.00
C ASP A 98 -2.73 11.31 -2.25
N ALA A 99 -1.77 11.88 -2.93
CA ALA A 99 -0.46 12.23 -2.35
C ALA A 99 -0.55 13.18 -1.16
N ARG A 100 -1.66 13.95 -1.03
CA ARG A 100 -1.94 14.91 0.05
C ARG A 100 -0.73 15.81 0.33
N LEU A 101 -0.12 16.32 -0.73
CA LEU A 101 0.93 17.33 -0.62
C LEU A 101 0.29 18.68 -0.34
N LEU A 102 0.91 19.47 0.56
CA LEU A 102 0.48 20.82 0.88
C LEU A 102 0.83 21.73 -0.31
N PRO A 103 -0.14 22.31 -1.03
CA PRO A 103 0.13 23.04 -2.28
C PRO A 103 0.92 24.33 -2.06
N TRP A 104 0.90 24.89 -0.86
CA TRP A 104 1.66 26.10 -0.45
C TRP A 104 3.05 25.83 0.09
N LYS A 105 3.53 24.56 0.02
CA LYS A 105 4.88 24.16 0.40
C LYS A 105 5.61 23.55 -0.79
N ARG A 106 6.90 23.82 -0.90
CA ARG A 106 7.79 23.18 -1.86
C ARG A 106 7.81 21.68 -1.64
N VAL A 107 8.23 20.91 -2.66
CA VAL A 107 8.28 19.43 -2.58
C VAL A 107 9.18 18.97 -1.44
N TRP A 108 10.38 19.55 -1.27
CA TRP A 108 11.24 19.19 -0.14
C TRP A 108 10.63 19.53 1.22
N GLU A 109 9.88 20.64 1.35
CA GLU A 109 9.20 21.02 2.59
C GLU A 109 8.05 20.06 2.93
N ASN A 110 7.36 19.53 1.90
CA ASN A 110 6.36 18.49 2.05
C ASN A 110 6.98 17.20 2.61
N VAL A 111 8.12 16.79 2.08
CA VAL A 111 8.86 15.61 2.57
C VAL A 111 9.35 15.84 3.99
N ALA A 112 9.83 17.05 4.30
CA ALA A 112 10.32 17.44 5.63
C ALA A 112 9.21 17.67 6.67
N LEU A 113 7.93 17.57 6.30
CA LEU A 113 6.80 17.97 7.14
C LEU A 113 6.83 17.30 8.53
N GLY A 114 6.71 18.12 9.58
CA GLY A 114 6.72 17.66 10.97
C GLY A 114 8.10 17.31 11.51
N ARG A 115 9.18 17.49 10.74
CA ARG A 115 10.56 17.30 11.21
C ARG A 115 11.19 18.65 11.56
N LYS A 116 12.12 18.62 12.53
CA LYS A 116 12.85 19.81 12.99
C LYS A 116 14.35 19.51 13.04
N GLY A 117 15.18 20.54 12.98
CA GLY A 117 16.63 20.43 13.12
C GLY A 117 17.41 20.89 11.88
N LYS A 118 18.72 21.06 12.04
CA LYS A 118 19.62 21.65 11.01
C LYS A 118 19.74 20.77 9.75
N GLU A 119 19.57 19.46 9.85
CA GLU A 119 19.75 18.51 8.76
C GLU A 119 18.44 18.12 8.03
N VAL A 120 17.32 18.77 8.39
CA VAL A 120 15.99 18.38 7.86
C VAL A 120 15.93 18.49 6.34
N ARG A 121 16.41 19.60 5.78
CA ARG A 121 16.43 19.79 4.32
C ARG A 121 17.29 18.73 3.64
N LYS A 122 18.48 18.47 4.14
CA LYS A 122 19.40 17.47 3.58
C LYS A 122 18.82 16.06 3.56
N ARG A 123 18.10 15.67 4.63
CA ARG A 123 17.38 14.39 4.70
C ARG A 123 16.25 14.32 3.69
N ALA A 124 15.44 15.39 3.56
CA ALA A 124 14.38 15.46 2.58
C ALA A 124 14.92 15.39 1.14
N GLU A 125 16.03 16.08 0.85
CA GLU A 125 16.72 16.02 -0.44
C GLU A 125 17.23 14.61 -0.75
N ALA A 126 17.81 13.91 0.24
CA ALA A 126 18.27 12.53 0.08
C ALA A 126 17.09 11.60 -0.25
N ALA A 127 15.99 11.69 0.51
CA ALA A 127 14.78 10.89 0.26
C ALA A 127 14.17 11.18 -1.12
N LEU A 128 14.16 12.45 -1.55
CA LEU A 128 13.67 12.82 -2.89
C LEU A 128 14.56 12.27 -4.01
N ARG A 129 15.88 12.25 -3.82
CA ARG A 129 16.81 11.63 -4.79
C ARG A 129 16.59 10.12 -4.87
N GLU A 130 16.31 9.47 -3.75
CA GLU A 130 16.05 8.03 -3.66
C GLU A 130 14.79 7.61 -4.46
N VAL A 131 13.76 8.46 -4.49
CA VAL A 131 12.56 8.26 -5.32
C VAL A 131 12.67 8.87 -6.73
N GLY A 132 13.86 9.33 -7.14
CA GLY A 132 14.12 9.89 -8.48
C GLY A 132 13.57 11.32 -8.69
N LEU A 133 13.35 12.08 -7.61
CA LEU A 133 12.84 13.46 -7.65
C LEU A 133 13.87 14.51 -7.24
N GLY A 134 15.16 14.20 -7.31
CA GLY A 134 16.23 15.14 -6.98
C GLY A 134 16.23 16.44 -7.81
N HIS A 135 15.65 16.41 -9.00
CA HIS A 135 15.47 17.58 -9.88
C HIS A 135 14.22 18.41 -9.57
N ARG A 136 13.35 17.95 -8.66
CA ARG A 136 12.07 18.58 -8.30
C ARG A 136 12.04 19.15 -6.87
N LEU A 137 13.18 19.29 -6.21
CA LEU A 137 13.25 19.72 -4.80
C LEU A 137 12.45 20.99 -4.50
N ASP A 138 12.68 22.02 -5.31
CA ASP A 138 12.06 23.33 -5.13
C ASP A 138 10.80 23.53 -5.98
N ALA A 139 10.29 22.47 -6.65
CA ALA A 139 9.04 22.53 -7.38
C ALA A 139 7.82 22.69 -6.45
N TRP A 140 6.71 23.17 -6.98
CA TRP A 140 5.43 23.21 -6.30
C TRP A 140 4.61 21.94 -6.58
N PRO A 141 3.84 21.41 -5.61
CA PRO A 141 3.05 20.20 -5.80
C PRO A 141 2.16 20.20 -7.03
N LEU A 142 1.54 21.34 -7.36
CA LEU A 142 0.64 21.47 -8.51
C LEU A 142 1.36 21.33 -9.87
N THR A 143 2.69 21.40 -9.90
CA THR A 143 3.48 21.20 -11.13
C THR A 143 3.97 19.78 -11.31
N LEU A 144 3.65 18.88 -10.38
CA LEU A 144 4.02 17.47 -10.43
C LEU A 144 2.98 16.67 -11.21
N SER A 145 3.46 15.67 -11.98
CA SER A 145 2.57 14.62 -12.46
C SER A 145 2.05 13.77 -11.30
N GLY A 146 0.96 13.01 -11.51
CA GLY A 146 0.40 12.13 -10.49
C GLY A 146 1.44 11.14 -9.93
N GLY A 147 2.26 10.55 -10.81
CA GLY A 147 3.35 9.66 -10.41
C GLY A 147 4.49 10.37 -9.65
N GLU A 148 4.83 11.62 -10.00
CA GLU A 148 5.78 12.43 -9.24
C GLU A 148 5.23 12.77 -7.86
N ALA A 149 3.97 13.17 -7.77
CA ALA A 149 3.31 13.48 -6.49
C ALA A 149 3.27 12.26 -5.57
N GLN A 150 2.96 11.08 -6.12
CA GLN A 150 2.93 9.83 -5.35
C GLN A 150 4.34 9.43 -4.87
N ARG A 151 5.38 9.59 -5.69
CA ARG A 151 6.77 9.37 -5.26
C ARG A 151 7.19 10.36 -4.17
N ALA A 152 6.76 11.62 -4.24
CA ALA A 152 7.02 12.59 -3.18
C ALA A 152 6.32 12.21 -1.86
N ALA A 153 5.09 11.69 -1.92
CA ALA A 153 4.39 11.16 -0.75
C ALA A 153 5.12 9.94 -0.14
N LEU A 154 5.66 9.05 -0.99
CA LEU A 154 6.48 7.93 -0.55
C LEU A 154 7.77 8.41 0.14
N ALA A 155 8.48 9.39 -0.44
CA ALA A 155 9.66 10.01 0.20
C ALA A 155 9.32 10.63 1.56
N ARG A 156 8.16 11.32 1.68
CA ARG A 156 7.65 11.87 2.93
C ARG A 156 7.40 10.80 3.99
N ALA A 157 6.93 9.64 3.59
CA ALA A 157 6.73 8.51 4.48
C ALA A 157 8.07 7.93 4.96
N LEU A 158 8.99 7.68 4.03
CA LEU A 158 10.27 7.02 4.30
C LEU A 158 11.29 7.88 5.06
N VAL A 159 11.28 9.22 4.87
CA VAL A 159 12.19 10.13 5.62
C VAL A 159 12.02 10.04 7.13
N ARG A 160 10.96 9.38 7.60
CA ARG A 160 10.63 9.15 9.02
C ARG A 160 11.22 7.86 9.57
N ASP A 161 11.89 7.05 8.75
CA ASP A 161 12.39 5.72 9.09
C ASP A 161 11.31 4.85 9.76
N PRO A 162 10.15 4.62 9.08
CA PRO A 162 9.03 3.93 9.70
C PRO A 162 9.32 2.44 9.88
N GLN A 163 8.92 1.88 11.02
CA GLN A 163 8.86 0.43 11.25
C GLN A 163 7.64 -0.19 10.57
N LEU A 164 6.56 0.60 10.41
CA LEU A 164 5.33 0.20 9.71
C LEU A 164 4.99 1.24 8.64
N LEU A 165 4.93 0.80 7.39
CA LEU A 165 4.49 1.59 6.25
C LEU A 165 3.12 1.09 5.80
N LEU A 166 2.12 1.94 5.90
CA LEU A 166 0.76 1.69 5.47
C LEU A 166 0.52 2.39 4.14
N MET A 167 -0.05 1.69 3.18
CA MET A 167 -0.33 2.22 1.85
C MET A 167 -1.81 1.96 1.51
N ASP A 168 -2.58 3.01 1.29
CA ASP A 168 -4.01 2.97 0.98
C ASP A 168 -4.22 3.26 -0.51
N GLU A 169 -4.40 2.22 -1.31
CA GLU A 169 -4.59 2.27 -2.77
C GLU A 169 -3.60 3.22 -3.49
N PRO A 170 -2.29 3.16 -3.21
CA PRO A 170 -1.34 4.20 -3.59
C PRO A 170 -1.09 4.29 -5.10
N PHE A 171 -1.56 3.32 -5.87
CA PHE A 171 -1.31 3.23 -7.31
C PHE A 171 -2.56 3.41 -8.16
N ALA A 172 -3.75 3.55 -7.54
CA ALA A 172 -5.04 3.57 -8.24
C ALA A 172 -5.19 4.71 -9.27
N ALA A 173 -4.57 5.87 -9.00
CA ALA A 173 -4.62 7.03 -9.88
C ALA A 173 -3.52 7.08 -10.95
N LEU A 174 -2.69 6.02 -11.07
CA LEU A 174 -1.55 5.99 -11.99
C LEU A 174 -1.90 5.23 -13.28
N ASP A 175 -1.36 5.73 -14.41
CA ASP A 175 -1.36 4.97 -15.64
C ASP A 175 -0.53 3.69 -15.53
N ALA A 176 -0.76 2.71 -16.41
CA ALA A 176 -0.17 1.38 -16.33
C ALA A 176 1.37 1.39 -16.30
N LEU A 177 2.02 2.22 -17.15
CA LEU A 177 3.49 2.27 -17.21
C LEU A 177 4.09 2.95 -15.98
N THR A 178 3.48 4.02 -15.51
CA THR A 178 3.89 4.71 -14.29
C THR A 178 3.69 3.81 -13.07
N ARG A 179 2.60 3.05 -13.02
CA ARG A 179 2.30 2.08 -11.96
C ARG A 179 3.41 1.04 -11.83
N LEU A 180 3.80 0.39 -12.94
CA LEU A 180 4.89 -0.59 -12.94
C LEU A 180 6.21 0.01 -12.42
N ARG A 181 6.57 1.21 -12.86
CA ARG A 181 7.80 1.90 -12.38
C ARG A 181 7.75 2.21 -10.89
N VAL A 182 6.57 2.57 -10.37
CA VAL A 182 6.40 2.86 -8.93
C VAL A 182 6.40 1.56 -8.11
N HIS A 183 5.86 0.45 -8.64
CA HIS A 183 5.98 -0.88 -8.01
C HIS A 183 7.45 -1.28 -7.83
N ASP A 184 8.26 -1.20 -8.89
CA ASP A 184 9.70 -1.49 -8.81
C ASP A 184 10.42 -0.59 -7.82
N LEU A 185 10.06 0.70 -7.79
CA LEU A 185 10.59 1.65 -6.82
C LEU A 185 10.22 1.24 -5.39
N VAL A 186 8.96 0.92 -5.11
CA VAL A 186 8.50 0.50 -3.78
C VAL A 186 9.23 -0.76 -3.33
N LEU A 187 9.37 -1.77 -4.19
CA LEU A 187 10.11 -2.99 -3.86
C LEU A 187 11.59 -2.72 -3.59
N ARG A 188 12.22 -1.82 -4.36
CA ARG A 188 13.61 -1.41 -4.12
C ARG A 188 13.76 -0.72 -2.76
N LEU A 189 12.87 0.22 -2.43
CA LEU A 189 12.88 0.94 -1.17
C LEU A 189 12.59 0.01 0.01
N TRP A 190 11.65 -0.92 -0.13
CA TRP A 190 11.36 -1.93 0.87
C TRP A 190 12.57 -2.82 1.16
N ARG A 191 13.34 -3.26 0.13
CA ARG A 191 14.56 -4.05 0.33
C ARG A 191 15.65 -3.28 1.08
N ILE A 192 15.73 -1.95 0.87
CA ILE A 192 16.75 -1.08 1.50
C ILE A 192 16.37 -0.79 2.96
N HIS A 193 15.13 -0.34 3.20
CA HIS A 193 14.68 0.16 4.51
C HIS A 193 14.04 -0.92 5.38
N LYS A 194 13.56 -2.01 4.78
CA LYS A 194 12.91 -3.16 5.43
C LYS A 194 11.80 -2.79 6.43
N PRO A 195 10.92 -1.82 6.15
CA PRO A 195 9.75 -1.62 6.97
C PRO A 195 8.81 -2.83 6.86
N THR A 196 8.01 -3.08 7.88
CA THR A 196 6.80 -3.89 7.69
C THR A 196 5.83 -3.09 6.83
N VAL A 197 5.29 -3.69 5.78
CA VAL A 197 4.39 -3.01 4.84
C VAL A 197 3.02 -3.64 4.88
N MET A 198 1.97 -2.82 5.00
CA MET A 198 0.60 -3.22 4.67
C MET A 198 0.11 -2.39 3.49
N LEU A 199 -0.11 -3.05 2.36
CA LEU A 199 -0.70 -2.48 1.14
C LEU A 199 -2.19 -2.81 1.10
N VAL A 200 -3.04 -1.80 1.17
CA VAL A 200 -4.46 -1.95 0.86
C VAL A 200 -4.65 -1.70 -0.63
N THR A 201 -5.22 -2.65 -1.32
CA THR A 201 -5.54 -2.55 -2.74
C THR A 201 -6.78 -3.39 -3.08
N HIS A 202 -7.43 -3.07 -4.18
CA HIS A 202 -8.45 -3.92 -4.80
C HIS A 202 -7.91 -4.66 -6.03
N ASP A 203 -6.67 -4.40 -6.43
CA ASP A 203 -6.01 -5.03 -7.56
C ASP A 203 -5.26 -6.30 -7.09
N VAL A 204 -5.75 -7.46 -7.56
CA VAL A 204 -5.20 -8.77 -7.22
C VAL A 204 -3.80 -8.93 -7.81
N ASP A 205 -3.55 -8.41 -9.00
CA ASP A 205 -2.27 -8.52 -9.68
C ASP A 205 -1.19 -7.70 -8.95
N GLU A 206 -1.54 -6.52 -8.41
CA GLU A 206 -0.66 -5.75 -7.51
C GLU A 206 -0.31 -6.53 -6.25
N ALA A 207 -1.33 -7.13 -5.60
CA ALA A 207 -1.12 -7.90 -4.39
C ALA A 207 -0.18 -9.09 -4.63
N ILE A 208 -0.37 -9.84 -5.73
CA ILE A 208 0.48 -10.97 -6.09
C ILE A 208 1.91 -10.50 -6.42
N ALA A 209 2.06 -9.40 -7.16
CA ALA A 209 3.37 -8.92 -7.60
C ALA A 209 4.23 -8.43 -6.43
N LEU A 210 3.63 -7.77 -5.44
CA LEU A 210 4.36 -7.02 -4.41
C LEU A 210 4.53 -7.78 -3.09
N SER A 211 3.58 -8.64 -2.68
CA SER A 211 3.48 -9.10 -1.30
C SER A 211 4.15 -10.46 -1.05
N ASP A 212 4.53 -10.71 0.19
CA ASP A 212 4.93 -12.03 0.70
C ASP A 212 3.70 -12.80 1.18
N ARG A 213 2.66 -12.05 1.60
CA ARG A 213 1.39 -12.60 2.09
C ARG A 213 0.23 -11.71 1.66
N ILE A 214 -0.89 -12.34 1.31
CA ILE A 214 -2.13 -11.69 0.93
C ILE A 214 -3.22 -12.09 1.91
N LEU A 215 -3.91 -11.10 2.45
CA LEU A 215 -5.06 -11.25 3.32
C LEU A 215 -6.31 -10.77 2.57
N VAL A 216 -7.40 -11.52 2.66
CA VAL A 216 -8.71 -11.10 2.11
C VAL A 216 -9.63 -10.73 3.26
N LEU A 217 -10.06 -9.47 3.28
CA LEU A 217 -10.99 -8.95 4.27
C LEU A 217 -12.41 -8.88 3.68
N ASP A 218 -13.34 -9.54 4.33
CA ASP A 218 -14.78 -9.42 4.03
C ASP A 218 -15.57 -9.22 5.31
N LYS A 219 -16.49 -8.27 5.30
CA LYS A 219 -17.38 -7.93 6.43
C LYS A 219 -16.63 -7.83 7.77
N GLY A 220 -15.47 -7.19 7.76
CA GLY A 220 -14.68 -6.93 8.96
C GLY A 220 -13.88 -8.13 9.49
N ARG A 221 -13.80 -9.23 8.77
CA ARG A 221 -13.05 -10.44 9.14
C ARG A 221 -12.10 -10.87 8.05
N ILE A 222 -10.97 -11.48 8.40
CA ILE A 222 -10.07 -12.12 7.44
C ILE A 222 -10.71 -13.46 7.06
N VAL A 223 -11.10 -13.60 5.78
CA VAL A 223 -11.75 -14.79 5.23
C VAL A 223 -10.80 -15.71 4.47
N ALA A 224 -9.65 -15.18 4.05
CA ALA A 224 -8.60 -15.96 3.41
C ALA A 224 -7.22 -15.36 3.68
N GLU A 225 -6.22 -16.21 3.72
CA GLU A 225 -4.80 -15.87 3.83
C GLU A 225 -4.02 -16.73 2.85
N GLU A 226 -3.17 -16.08 2.02
CA GLU A 226 -2.29 -16.74 1.06
C GLU A 226 -0.85 -16.27 1.25
N ARG A 227 0.08 -17.21 1.39
CA ARG A 227 1.52 -16.96 1.39
C ARG A 227 2.11 -17.22 0.02
N ILE A 228 2.99 -16.34 -0.41
CA ILE A 228 3.63 -16.44 -1.72
C ILE A 228 5.13 -16.69 -1.52
N ASP A 229 5.52 -17.95 -1.52
CA ASP A 229 6.92 -18.35 -1.36
C ASP A 229 7.73 -18.19 -2.66
N THR A 230 7.04 -18.08 -3.81
CA THR A 230 7.68 -17.88 -5.11
C THR A 230 8.37 -16.52 -5.18
N PRO A 231 9.65 -16.45 -5.61
CA PRO A 231 10.36 -15.20 -5.81
C PRO A 231 9.60 -14.25 -6.75
N ARG A 232 9.61 -12.95 -6.44
CA ARG A 232 8.82 -11.93 -7.17
C ARG A 232 9.05 -11.93 -8.69
N GLY A 233 10.29 -12.21 -9.15
CA GLY A 233 10.62 -12.29 -10.58
C GLY A 233 10.04 -13.51 -11.32
N GLU A 234 9.54 -14.51 -10.60
CA GLU A 234 9.07 -15.79 -11.16
C GLU A 234 7.55 -15.97 -11.02
N ARG A 235 6.84 -14.98 -10.49
CA ARG A 235 5.41 -15.06 -10.16
C ARG A 235 4.48 -15.07 -11.35
N LEU A 236 4.95 -14.75 -12.55
CA LEU A 236 4.11 -14.64 -13.74
C LEU A 236 3.33 -15.95 -14.03
N ALA A 237 3.97 -17.11 -13.83
CA ALA A 237 3.32 -18.41 -14.02
C ALA A 237 2.28 -18.72 -12.92
N LEU A 238 2.49 -18.20 -11.72
CA LEU A 238 1.59 -18.43 -10.56
C LEU A 238 0.35 -17.53 -10.60
N THR A 239 0.45 -16.42 -11.33
CA THR A 239 -0.55 -15.35 -11.29
C THR A 239 -1.94 -15.82 -11.68
N VAL A 240 -2.08 -16.72 -12.65
CA VAL A 240 -3.40 -17.16 -13.15
C VAL A 240 -4.17 -17.94 -12.07
N ALA A 241 -3.58 -19.03 -11.55
CA ALA A 241 -4.25 -19.88 -10.56
C ALA A 241 -4.52 -19.14 -9.24
N LEU A 242 -3.55 -18.36 -8.76
CA LEU A 242 -3.70 -17.58 -7.53
C LEU A 242 -4.72 -16.45 -7.70
N ARG A 243 -4.76 -15.82 -8.86
CA ARG A 243 -5.75 -14.79 -9.21
C ARG A 243 -7.16 -15.34 -9.17
N GLU A 244 -7.43 -16.47 -9.81
CA GLU A 244 -8.74 -17.13 -9.78
C GLU A 244 -9.18 -17.46 -8.36
N LYS A 245 -8.27 -18.01 -7.55
CA LYS A 245 -8.54 -18.30 -6.14
C LYS A 245 -8.91 -17.04 -5.35
N LEU A 246 -8.14 -15.97 -5.48
CA LEU A 246 -8.38 -14.71 -4.76
C LEU A 246 -9.67 -14.00 -5.23
N LEU A 247 -9.95 -14.03 -6.54
CA LEU A 247 -11.20 -13.51 -7.09
C LEU A 247 -12.40 -14.30 -6.58
N GLY A 248 -12.29 -15.62 -6.44
CA GLY A 248 -13.31 -16.46 -5.81
C GLY A 248 -13.59 -16.03 -4.37
N CYS A 249 -12.56 -15.78 -3.57
CA CYS A 249 -12.70 -15.27 -2.20
C CYS A 249 -13.34 -13.87 -2.12
N LEU A 250 -13.13 -13.04 -3.15
CA LEU A 250 -13.77 -11.72 -3.27
C LEU A 250 -15.22 -11.79 -3.76
N GLY A 251 -15.75 -13.00 -4.07
CA GLY A 251 -17.11 -13.17 -4.57
C GLY A 251 -17.33 -12.72 -6.00
N THR A 252 -16.26 -12.57 -6.80
CA THR A 252 -16.31 -12.28 -8.23
C THR A 252 -16.11 -13.53 -9.09
N GLY A 253 -15.92 -14.69 -8.48
CA GLY A 253 -15.54 -15.96 -9.09
C GLY A 253 -16.71 -16.86 -9.47
N HIS A 254 -17.84 -16.37 -9.96
CA HIS A 254 -18.78 -17.08 -10.81
C HIS A 254 -19.58 -16.04 -11.59
N ILE A 255 -19.07 -15.60 -12.71
CA ILE A 255 -19.95 -15.39 -13.86
C ILE A 255 -20.27 -16.81 -14.29
N SER A 256 -21.42 -17.33 -13.85
CA SER A 256 -21.96 -18.57 -14.40
C SER A 256 -21.97 -18.44 -15.91
N GLU A 257 -21.48 -19.45 -16.63
CA GLU A 257 -21.55 -19.58 -18.10
C GLU A 257 -22.98 -19.57 -18.65
N ASP A 258 -23.99 -19.32 -17.81
CA ASP A 258 -25.41 -19.25 -18.14
C ASP A 258 -25.95 -17.82 -18.37
N THR A 259 -25.11 -16.84 -18.57
CA THR A 259 -25.60 -15.57 -19.13
C THR A 259 -25.62 -15.71 -20.65
N ASP A 260 -26.76 -16.14 -21.16
CA ASP A 260 -27.08 -16.16 -22.58
C ASP A 260 -26.83 -14.77 -23.19
N LEU A 261 -25.65 -14.62 -23.83
CA LEU A 261 -25.23 -13.38 -24.49
C LEU A 261 -26.09 -13.04 -25.72
N THR A 262 -27.05 -13.92 -26.08
CA THR A 262 -27.98 -13.65 -27.20
C THR A 262 -29.09 -12.69 -26.86
N ALA A 263 -29.39 -12.47 -25.55
CA ALA A 263 -30.48 -11.58 -25.13
C ALA A 263 -30.14 -10.09 -25.09
N VAL A 264 -28.86 -9.72 -25.21
CA VAL A 264 -28.41 -8.31 -25.07
C VAL A 264 -28.37 -7.56 -26.39
N PHE A 265 -28.49 -8.24 -27.55
CA PHE A 265 -28.37 -7.62 -28.87
C PHE A 265 -29.68 -7.43 -29.62
N ASP A 266 -30.83 -7.80 -29.06
CA ASP A 266 -32.11 -7.77 -29.77
C ASP A 266 -33.00 -6.51 -29.47
N ASP A 267 -32.48 -5.54 -28.74
CA ASP A 267 -33.20 -4.29 -28.48
C ASP A 267 -32.53 -3.09 -29.20
N LYS A 268 -32.44 -3.17 -30.54
CA LYS A 268 -32.19 -1.99 -31.36
C LYS A 268 -33.51 -1.32 -31.66
N PRO A 269 -33.76 -0.09 -31.20
CA PRO A 269 -34.89 0.69 -31.72
C PRO A 269 -34.68 0.93 -33.21
N ASN A 270 -35.64 0.47 -33.99
CA ASN A 270 -35.74 0.67 -35.43
C ASN A 270 -35.94 2.17 -35.71
N ILE A 271 -34.86 2.92 -35.90
CA ILE A 271 -34.90 4.32 -36.30
C ILE A 271 -34.98 4.33 -37.83
N PRO A 272 -36.09 4.80 -38.45
CA PRO A 272 -36.17 4.91 -39.90
C PRO A 272 -35.19 5.97 -40.38
N PHE A 273 -34.31 5.58 -41.29
CA PHE A 273 -33.38 6.46 -42.00
C PHE A 273 -34.19 7.29 -43.03
N SER A 274 -34.33 8.59 -42.78
CA SER A 274 -34.80 9.55 -43.77
C SER A 274 -33.58 10.19 -44.43
N PRO A 275 -33.44 10.14 -45.78
CA PRO A 275 -32.34 10.81 -46.46
C PRO A 275 -32.54 12.34 -46.39
N PRO A 276 -31.46 13.13 -46.33
CA PRO A 276 -31.55 14.58 -46.35
C PRO A 276 -32.04 15.07 -47.70
N ASP A 277 -32.93 16.07 -47.66
CA ASP A 277 -33.44 16.77 -48.85
C ASP A 277 -32.30 17.48 -49.60
N PRO A 278 -32.32 17.48 -50.92
CA PRO A 278 -31.33 18.16 -51.73
C PRO A 278 -31.72 19.66 -51.90
N PHE A 279 -30.96 20.52 -51.15
CA PHE A 279 -30.69 21.92 -51.61
C PHE A 279 -29.41 22.43 -50.90
#